data_eca70c7e3b084f6c96ccc5421d572631
#
_entry.id   eca70c7e3b084f6c96ccc5421d572631
#
_cell.length_a   1.000
_cell.length_b   1.000
_cell.length_c   1.000
_cell.angle_alpha   90.00
_cell.angle_beta   90.00
_cell.angle_gamma   90.00
#
_symmetry.space_group_name_H-M   'P 1'
#
loop_
_entity.id
_entity.type
_entity.pdbx_description
1 polymer ?
#
loop_
_entity_poly.entity_id
_entity_poly.type
_entity_poly.pdbx_seq_one_letter_code
_entity_poly.pdbx_strand_id
1 'polypeptide(L)'
;DSMAAVIMEDLDRIKKEFARKRRTVVENAEEAVFEEKKVEEQEVVFLMDRFGYAKTVDVSTYERNKEAADNENKYILHCMNTGKICIFTKDGKMHQVKVMDIPYGKFRDKGQPIDNISNYDSTQEEIVYICDSEQMRYAKLLFATKQGMIKKVEGTEFQVTKRTITATKLQPEDEVVKIQVVTENQHIVLQTTDGFFLRFPAAEVTEKKKGAIGVRGI
;
A
#
# COMPACT_ATOMS: atom_id res chain seq x y z
N ASP A 1 -7.04 -64.68 26.43
CA ASP A 1 -6.55 -63.97 25.23
C ASP A 1 -7.02 -62.52 25.33
N SER A 2 -6.08 -61.58 25.29
CA SER A 2 -6.43 -60.16 25.40
C SER A 2 -7.12 -59.72 24.10
N MET A 3 -8.12 -58.83 24.21
CA MET A 3 -8.84 -58.26 23.07
C MET A 3 -7.86 -57.66 22.03
N ALA A 4 -6.72 -57.15 22.49
CA ALA A 4 -5.66 -56.63 21.64
C ALA A 4 -5.03 -57.72 20.73
N ALA A 5 -4.86 -58.97 21.23
CA ALA A 5 -4.32 -60.05 20.44
C ALA A 5 -5.28 -60.48 19.32
N VAL A 6 -6.58 -60.52 19.58
CA VAL A 6 -7.60 -60.84 18.58
C VAL A 6 -7.66 -59.76 17.49
N ILE A 7 -7.58 -58.45 17.88
CA ILE A 7 -7.55 -57.33 16.92
C ILE A 7 -6.29 -57.42 16.03
N MET A 8 -5.14 -57.70 16.60
CA MET A 8 -3.89 -57.85 15.82
C MET A 8 -3.95 -58.98 14.84
N GLU A 9 -4.52 -60.14 15.24
CA GLU A 9 -4.68 -61.30 14.36
C GLU A 9 -5.62 -61.00 13.20
N ASP A 10 -6.74 -60.33 13.45
CA ASP A 10 -7.66 -59.88 12.41
C ASP A 10 -7.04 -58.85 11.46
N LEU A 11 -6.27 -57.89 11.98
CA LEU A 11 -5.54 -56.89 11.16
C LEU A 11 -4.49 -57.56 10.27
N ASP A 12 -3.75 -58.56 10.77
CA ASP A 12 -2.78 -59.33 10.00
C ASP A 12 -3.44 -60.18 8.92
N ARG A 13 -4.61 -60.78 9.21
CA ARG A 13 -5.42 -61.48 8.21
C ARG A 13 -5.86 -60.54 7.10
N ILE A 14 -6.46 -59.37 7.42
CA ILE A 14 -6.90 -58.37 6.46
C ILE A 14 -5.72 -57.89 5.62
N LYS A 15 -4.58 -57.65 6.24
CA LYS A 15 -3.37 -57.23 5.53
C LYS A 15 -2.89 -58.27 4.54
N LYS A 16 -2.89 -59.59 4.90
CA LYS A 16 -2.50 -60.68 3.98
C LYS A 16 -3.47 -60.82 2.82
N GLU A 17 -4.77 -60.68 3.06
CA GLU A 17 -5.81 -60.94 2.07
C GLU A 17 -6.05 -59.76 1.13
N PHE A 18 -5.95 -58.49 1.62
CA PHE A 18 -6.30 -57.31 0.88
C PHE A 18 -5.15 -56.36 0.58
N ALA A 19 -3.92 -56.61 1.04
CA ALA A 19 -2.78 -55.77 0.75
C ALA A 19 -2.49 -55.68 -0.75
N ARG A 20 -2.43 -54.51 -1.26
CA ARG A 20 -2.05 -54.20 -2.65
C ARG A 20 -0.73 -53.48 -2.70
N LYS A 21 0.04 -53.70 -3.76
CA LYS A 21 1.24 -52.87 -4.02
C LYS A 21 0.86 -51.40 -4.02
N ARG A 22 1.67 -50.61 -3.34
CA ARG A 22 1.52 -49.17 -3.32
C ARG A 22 1.52 -48.62 -4.75
N ARG A 23 0.52 -47.83 -5.11
CA ARG A 23 0.42 -47.23 -6.45
C ARG A 23 1.24 -45.93 -6.56
N THR A 24 1.55 -45.33 -5.43
CA THR A 24 2.38 -44.10 -5.37
C THR A 24 3.83 -44.49 -5.12
N VAL A 25 4.71 -44.01 -5.96
CA VAL A 25 6.16 -44.12 -5.75
C VAL A 25 6.54 -43.12 -4.65
N VAL A 26 7.27 -43.58 -3.64
CA VAL A 26 7.93 -42.69 -2.68
C VAL A 26 9.31 -42.43 -3.24
N GLU A 27 9.48 -41.33 -3.91
CA GLU A 27 10.79 -40.84 -4.28
C GLU A 27 11.31 -40.01 -3.11
N ASN A 28 12.57 -40.21 -2.74
CA ASN A 28 13.27 -39.25 -1.93
C ASN A 28 13.43 -38.00 -2.83
N ALA A 29 12.54 -37.04 -2.67
CA ALA A 29 12.79 -35.74 -3.24
C ALA A 29 14.11 -35.25 -2.63
N GLU A 30 15.12 -35.04 -3.45
CA GLU A 30 16.21 -34.16 -3.06
C GLU A 30 15.54 -32.89 -2.54
N GLU A 31 15.92 -32.47 -1.33
CA GLU A 31 15.40 -31.20 -0.79
C GLU A 31 15.58 -30.14 -1.87
N ALA A 32 14.48 -29.66 -2.42
CA ALA A 32 14.52 -28.55 -3.34
C ALA A 32 15.09 -27.39 -2.55
N VAL A 33 16.37 -27.09 -2.76
CA VAL A 33 17.00 -25.89 -2.25
C VAL A 33 16.27 -24.75 -2.94
N PHE A 34 15.34 -24.15 -2.23
CA PHE A 34 14.65 -22.95 -2.69
C PHE A 34 15.69 -21.81 -2.62
N GLU A 35 16.45 -21.63 -3.69
CA GLU A 35 17.23 -20.41 -3.85
C GLU A 35 16.21 -19.29 -4.01
N GLU A 36 15.96 -18.56 -2.93
CA GLU A 36 15.31 -17.25 -3.02
C GLU A 36 16.14 -16.43 -4.00
N LYS A 37 15.64 -16.23 -5.21
CA LYS A 37 16.22 -15.25 -6.12
C LYS A 37 16.14 -13.91 -5.41
N LYS A 38 17.27 -13.46 -4.85
CA LYS A 38 17.39 -12.10 -4.33
C LYS A 38 17.04 -11.17 -5.47
N VAL A 39 15.92 -10.48 -5.34
CA VAL A 39 15.57 -9.42 -6.27
C VAL A 39 16.61 -8.32 -6.12
N GLU A 40 17.27 -8.01 -7.21
CA GLU A 40 18.23 -6.90 -7.22
C GLU A 40 17.50 -5.60 -6.96
N GLU A 41 17.90 -4.87 -5.93
CA GLU A 41 17.28 -3.60 -5.57
C GLU A 41 17.63 -2.53 -6.59
N GLN A 42 16.64 -1.88 -7.12
CA GLN A 42 16.78 -0.84 -8.14
C GLN A 42 15.81 0.31 -7.85
N GLU A 43 16.32 1.53 -7.98
CA GLU A 43 15.46 2.72 -8.00
C GLU A 43 14.68 2.79 -9.30
N VAL A 44 13.38 3.06 -9.19
CA VAL A 44 12.47 3.23 -10.33
C VAL A 44 11.62 4.48 -10.11
N VAL A 45 10.96 4.93 -11.16
CA VAL A 45 10.01 6.04 -11.10
C VAL A 45 8.61 5.51 -11.33
N PHE A 46 7.75 5.70 -10.33
CA PHE A 46 6.32 5.44 -10.44
C PHE A 46 5.66 6.60 -11.17
N LEU A 47 4.89 6.28 -12.20
CA LEU A 47 4.13 7.22 -13.01
C LEU A 47 2.67 6.80 -13.03
N MET A 48 1.77 7.72 -12.72
CA MET A 48 0.32 7.49 -12.89
C MET A 48 -0.33 8.71 -13.52
N ASP A 49 -1.07 8.48 -14.59
CA ASP A 49 -1.79 9.54 -15.30
C ASP A 49 -3.10 9.93 -14.59
N ARG A 50 -3.78 10.94 -15.13
CA ARG A 50 -5.07 11.42 -14.61
C ARG A 50 -6.21 10.41 -14.73
N PHE A 51 -6.06 9.39 -15.56
CA PHE A 51 -7.04 8.32 -15.75
C PHE A 51 -6.80 7.12 -14.85
N GLY A 52 -5.74 7.15 -14.03
CA GLY A 52 -5.41 6.09 -13.09
C GLY A 52 -4.57 4.95 -13.69
N TYR A 53 -3.98 5.12 -14.88
CA TYR A 53 -3.03 4.15 -15.44
C TYR A 53 -1.67 4.32 -14.80
N ALA A 54 -1.19 3.26 -14.17
CA ALA A 54 0.06 3.24 -13.42
C ALA A 54 1.10 2.35 -14.10
N LYS A 55 2.33 2.79 -14.06
CA LYS A 55 3.52 2.07 -14.51
C LYS A 55 4.75 2.51 -13.73
N THR A 56 5.81 1.73 -13.84
CA THR A 56 7.14 2.12 -13.39
C THR A 56 8.12 2.06 -14.56
N VAL A 57 9.06 2.97 -14.56
CA VAL A 57 10.16 3.04 -15.52
C VAL A 57 11.47 3.19 -14.76
N ASP A 58 12.59 2.87 -15.40
CA ASP A 58 13.89 3.18 -14.80
C ASP A 58 14.14 4.71 -14.76
N VAL A 59 14.99 5.14 -13.84
CA VAL A 59 15.29 6.57 -13.63
C VAL A 59 15.84 7.22 -14.91
N SER A 60 16.70 6.52 -15.65
CA SER A 60 17.30 7.06 -16.87
C SER A 60 16.26 7.25 -17.98
N THR A 61 15.26 6.38 -18.04
CA THR A 61 14.14 6.51 -18.98
C THR A 61 13.27 7.72 -18.60
N TYR A 62 12.99 7.92 -17.32
CA TYR A 62 12.27 9.10 -16.83
C TYR A 62 13.02 10.39 -17.17
N GLU A 63 14.32 10.47 -16.86
CA GLU A 63 15.11 11.68 -17.10
C GLU A 63 15.18 12.06 -18.59
N ARG A 64 15.28 11.07 -19.49
CA ARG A 64 15.26 11.31 -20.95
C ARG A 64 13.90 11.80 -21.49
N ASN A 65 12.82 11.56 -20.76
CA ASN A 65 11.45 11.89 -21.14
C ASN A 65 10.78 12.81 -20.14
N LYS A 66 11.55 13.52 -19.31
CA LYS A 66 11.06 14.26 -18.14
C LYS A 66 9.92 15.21 -18.47
N GLU A 67 10.06 16.04 -19.49
CA GLU A 67 9.03 17.01 -19.88
C GLU A 67 7.72 16.32 -20.25
N ALA A 68 7.77 15.27 -21.05
CA ALA A 68 6.59 14.51 -21.43
C ALA A 68 5.98 13.78 -20.20
N ALA A 69 6.81 13.19 -19.36
CA ALA A 69 6.38 12.52 -18.13
C ALA A 69 5.65 13.48 -17.18
N ASP A 70 6.22 14.68 -16.97
CA ASP A 70 5.64 15.70 -16.09
C ASP A 70 4.30 16.24 -16.65
N ASN A 71 4.13 16.29 -17.97
CA ASN A 71 2.89 16.73 -18.61
C ASN A 71 1.80 15.65 -18.65
N GLU A 72 2.17 14.40 -18.82
CA GLU A 72 1.23 13.28 -19.01
C GLU A 72 0.77 12.65 -17.70
N ASN A 73 1.57 12.74 -16.64
CA ASN A 73 1.30 12.06 -15.37
C ASN A 73 0.91 13.04 -14.27
N LYS A 74 -0.11 12.66 -13.51
CA LYS A 74 -0.57 13.40 -12.33
C LYS A 74 0.31 13.10 -11.10
N TYR A 75 0.83 11.88 -11.01
CA TYR A 75 1.66 11.42 -9.89
C TYR A 75 2.98 10.87 -10.42
N ILE A 76 4.08 11.36 -9.86
CA ILE A 76 5.45 10.99 -10.20
C ILE A 76 6.20 10.80 -8.90
N LEU A 77 6.67 9.59 -8.62
CA LEU A 77 7.38 9.26 -7.39
C LEU A 77 8.62 8.43 -7.69
N HIS A 78 9.74 8.84 -7.12
CA HIS A 78 10.94 8.01 -7.05
C HIS A 78 10.77 7.01 -5.90
N CYS A 79 11.01 5.73 -6.17
CA CYS A 79 10.87 4.66 -5.20
C CYS A 79 11.77 3.47 -5.54
N MET A 80 11.95 2.58 -4.57
CA MET A 80 12.65 1.31 -4.82
C MET A 80 11.67 0.29 -5.39
N ASN A 81 12.14 -0.56 -6.31
CA ASN A 81 11.34 -1.66 -6.89
C ASN A 81 10.83 -2.64 -5.82
N THR A 82 11.50 -2.74 -4.68
CA THR A 82 11.11 -3.57 -3.52
C THR A 82 10.17 -2.85 -2.56
N GLY A 83 9.88 -1.57 -2.79
CA GLY A 83 9.05 -0.73 -1.94
C GLY A 83 7.55 -0.90 -2.16
N LYS A 84 6.80 0.03 -1.60
CA LYS A 84 5.34 0.09 -1.70
C LYS A 84 4.89 1.52 -1.98
N ILE A 85 3.84 1.66 -2.78
CA ILE A 85 3.12 2.92 -2.98
C ILE A 85 1.87 2.92 -2.10
N CYS A 86 1.65 4.01 -1.38
CA CYS A 86 0.49 4.23 -0.53
C CYS A 86 -0.46 5.23 -1.17
N ILE A 87 -1.74 4.87 -1.25
CA ILE A 87 -2.81 5.63 -1.89
C ILE A 87 -3.82 5.99 -0.81
N PHE A 88 -3.97 7.28 -0.53
CA PHE A 88 -4.94 7.79 0.44
C PHE A 88 -6.16 8.34 -0.27
N THR A 89 -7.32 8.07 0.28
CA THR A 89 -8.61 8.40 -0.32
C THR A 89 -9.42 9.38 0.54
N LYS A 90 -10.38 10.06 -0.07
CA LYS A 90 -11.25 11.05 0.59
C LYS A 90 -12.04 10.46 1.77
N ASP A 91 -12.42 9.21 1.67
CA ASP A 91 -13.14 8.49 2.73
C ASP A 91 -12.25 8.00 3.87
N GLY A 92 -10.98 8.45 3.90
CA GLY A 92 -10.06 8.20 5.00
C GLY A 92 -9.40 6.83 5.01
N LYS A 93 -9.34 6.13 3.89
CA LYS A 93 -8.61 4.87 3.73
C LYS A 93 -7.20 5.09 3.19
N MET A 94 -6.35 4.10 3.40
CA MET A 94 -5.08 3.95 2.71
C MET A 94 -5.02 2.55 2.09
N HIS A 95 -4.80 2.51 0.79
CA HIS A 95 -4.45 1.30 0.06
C HIS A 95 -2.96 1.28 -0.20
N GLN A 96 -2.35 0.11 -0.16
CA GLN A 96 -0.95 -0.03 -0.55
C GLN A 96 -0.78 -1.10 -1.62
N VAL A 97 0.14 -0.85 -2.53
CA VAL A 97 0.52 -1.75 -3.60
C VAL A 97 2.04 -1.91 -3.62
N LYS A 98 2.52 -3.13 -3.81
CA LYS A 98 3.95 -3.36 -3.98
C LYS A 98 4.39 -2.80 -5.33
N VAL A 99 5.52 -2.11 -5.36
CA VAL A 99 6.08 -1.58 -6.62
C VAL A 99 6.31 -2.70 -7.62
N MET A 100 6.69 -3.89 -7.17
CA MET A 100 6.88 -5.08 -8.03
C MET A 100 5.60 -5.57 -8.72
N ASP A 101 4.43 -5.25 -8.18
CA ASP A 101 3.13 -5.62 -8.79
C ASP A 101 2.70 -4.60 -9.87
N ILE A 102 3.38 -3.45 -9.95
CA ILE A 102 3.11 -2.41 -10.94
C ILE A 102 3.90 -2.73 -12.21
N PRO A 103 3.29 -2.65 -13.42
CA PRO A 103 4.00 -2.93 -14.66
C PRO A 103 5.26 -2.09 -14.80
N TYR A 104 6.40 -2.76 -14.99
CA TYR A 104 7.68 -2.13 -15.32
C TYR A 104 7.95 -2.24 -16.82
N GLY A 105 8.28 -1.13 -17.47
CA GLY A 105 8.49 -1.18 -18.89
C GLY A 105 9.02 0.10 -19.52
N LYS A 106 8.65 0.31 -20.77
CA LYS A 106 9.08 1.46 -21.56
C LYS A 106 8.21 2.69 -21.26
N PHE A 107 8.75 3.87 -21.50
CA PHE A 107 8.00 5.12 -21.30
C PHE A 107 6.67 5.18 -22.08
N ARG A 108 6.63 4.61 -23.27
CA ARG A 108 5.43 4.61 -24.15
C ARG A 108 4.38 3.57 -23.76
N ASP A 109 4.70 2.65 -22.87
CA ASP A 109 3.73 1.65 -22.40
C ASP A 109 2.63 2.36 -21.60
N LYS A 110 1.39 1.93 -21.79
CA LYS A 110 0.24 2.54 -21.13
C LYS A 110 0.18 2.22 -19.62
N GLY A 111 0.75 1.10 -19.22
CA GLY A 111 0.62 0.59 -17.86
C GLY A 111 -0.72 -0.12 -17.64
N GLN A 112 -1.14 -0.21 -16.37
CA GLN A 112 -2.40 -0.81 -15.97
C GLN A 112 -3.20 0.14 -15.07
N PRO A 113 -4.54 0.06 -15.08
CA PRO A 113 -5.37 0.77 -14.12
C PRO A 113 -4.97 0.40 -12.69
N ILE A 114 -4.82 1.39 -11.82
CA ILE A 114 -4.47 1.19 -10.42
C ILE A 114 -5.51 0.33 -9.68
N ASP A 115 -6.75 0.35 -10.13
CA ASP A 115 -7.84 -0.50 -9.65
C ASP A 115 -7.54 -2.00 -9.83
N ASN A 116 -6.81 -2.38 -10.87
CA ASN A 116 -6.53 -3.77 -11.18
C ASN A 116 -5.38 -4.36 -10.34
N ILE A 117 -4.55 -3.51 -9.76
CA ILE A 117 -3.33 -3.91 -9.03
C ILE A 117 -3.37 -3.54 -7.54
N SER A 118 -4.41 -2.83 -7.11
CA SER A 118 -4.64 -2.44 -5.73
C SER A 118 -6.08 -2.74 -5.30
N ASN A 119 -6.40 -2.47 -4.03
CA ASN A 119 -7.78 -2.54 -3.54
C ASN A 119 -8.52 -1.20 -3.70
N TYR A 120 -7.89 -0.20 -4.33
CA TYR A 120 -8.55 1.05 -4.67
C TYR A 120 -9.63 0.81 -5.73
N ASP A 121 -10.78 1.45 -5.56
CA ASP A 121 -11.92 1.37 -6.49
C ASP A 121 -12.30 2.78 -6.93
N SER A 122 -11.90 3.16 -8.13
CA SER A 122 -12.16 4.49 -8.70
C SER A 122 -13.65 4.80 -8.90
N THR A 123 -14.53 3.79 -8.85
CA THR A 123 -15.99 3.98 -8.94
C THR A 123 -16.60 4.43 -7.61
N GLN A 124 -15.92 4.19 -6.48
CA GLN A 124 -16.42 4.44 -5.12
C GLN A 124 -15.55 5.44 -4.35
N GLU A 125 -14.29 5.58 -4.73
CA GLU A 125 -13.30 6.33 -3.97
C GLU A 125 -12.64 7.41 -4.84
N GLU A 126 -12.08 8.42 -4.20
CA GLU A 126 -11.28 9.45 -4.85
C GLU A 126 -9.94 9.60 -4.13
N ILE A 127 -8.86 9.64 -4.90
CA ILE A 127 -7.50 9.77 -4.38
C ILE A 127 -7.25 11.22 -3.96
N VAL A 128 -6.72 11.40 -2.74
CA VAL A 128 -6.28 12.72 -2.24
C VAL A 128 -4.77 12.83 -2.14
N TYR A 129 -4.06 11.71 -1.97
CA TYR A 129 -2.62 11.71 -1.81
C TYR A 129 -2.01 10.36 -2.19
N ILE A 130 -0.86 10.39 -2.85
CA ILE A 130 -0.04 9.19 -3.12
C ILE A 130 1.38 9.47 -2.69
N CYS A 131 2.01 8.50 -2.02
CA CYS A 131 3.41 8.60 -1.61
C CYS A 131 4.11 7.24 -1.62
N ASP A 132 5.43 7.29 -1.60
CA ASP A 132 6.26 6.13 -1.32
C ASP A 132 6.27 5.81 0.17
N SER A 133 6.08 4.54 0.51
CA SER A 133 5.96 4.08 1.90
C SER A 133 7.22 4.33 2.72
N GLU A 134 8.41 4.16 2.12
CA GLU A 134 9.67 4.34 2.84
C GLU A 134 9.95 5.81 3.12
N GLN A 135 9.70 6.70 2.16
CA GLN A 135 9.82 8.15 2.38
C GLN A 135 8.82 8.65 3.43
N MET A 136 7.59 8.12 3.39
CA MET A 136 6.55 8.46 4.37
C MET A 136 6.95 8.06 5.80
N ARG A 137 7.68 6.96 5.99
CA ARG A 137 8.09 6.46 7.31
C ARG A 137 8.77 7.55 8.16
N TYR A 138 9.59 8.38 7.54
CA TYR A 138 10.39 9.41 8.21
C TYR A 138 9.73 10.79 8.23
N ALA A 139 8.49 10.87 7.78
CA ALA A 139 7.75 12.11 7.66
C ALA A 139 6.60 12.20 8.67
N LYS A 140 6.14 13.43 8.91
CA LYS A 140 4.84 13.69 9.54
C LYS A 140 3.85 14.11 8.47
N LEU A 141 2.67 13.51 8.48
CA LEU A 141 1.59 13.84 7.55
C LEU A 141 0.56 14.74 8.23
N LEU A 142 0.27 15.85 7.61
CA LEU A 142 -0.87 16.69 7.95
C LEU A 142 -2.11 16.17 7.24
N PHE A 143 -3.18 15.94 7.98
CA PHE A 143 -4.52 15.66 7.48
C PHE A 143 -5.40 16.86 7.72
N ALA A 144 -6.15 17.27 6.71
CA ALA A 144 -7.19 18.29 6.83
C ALA A 144 -8.48 17.76 6.21
N THR A 145 -9.60 18.01 6.88
CA THR A 145 -10.91 17.53 6.45
C THR A 145 -11.83 18.70 6.04
N LYS A 146 -12.89 18.39 5.30
CA LYS A 146 -13.89 19.34 4.82
C LYS A 146 -14.59 20.07 5.97
N GLN A 147 -14.82 19.40 7.09
CA GLN A 147 -15.42 19.99 8.28
C GLN A 147 -14.40 20.73 9.17
N GLY A 148 -13.18 20.99 8.67
CA GLY A 148 -12.17 21.79 9.36
C GLY A 148 -11.40 21.07 10.45
N MET A 149 -11.43 19.74 10.48
CA MET A 149 -10.60 18.96 11.42
C MET A 149 -9.20 18.81 10.87
N ILE A 150 -8.19 18.97 11.74
CA ILE A 150 -6.78 18.81 11.39
C ILE A 150 -6.03 17.97 12.41
N LYS A 151 -4.98 17.31 11.96
CA LYS A 151 -3.99 16.62 12.80
C LYS A 151 -2.69 16.39 12.07
N LYS A 152 -1.60 16.18 12.82
CA LYS A 152 -0.38 15.57 12.32
C LYS A 152 -0.34 14.10 12.75
N VAL A 153 0.16 13.23 11.88
CA VAL A 153 0.36 11.80 12.16
C VAL A 153 1.77 11.40 11.76
N GLU A 154 2.46 10.70 12.64
CA GLU A 154 3.76 10.10 12.32
C GLU A 154 3.61 9.09 11.17
N GLY A 155 4.49 9.17 10.18
CA GLY A 155 4.47 8.27 9.02
C GLY A 155 4.69 6.80 9.39
N THR A 156 5.33 6.53 10.53
CA THR A 156 5.48 5.17 11.07
C THR A 156 4.15 4.48 11.38
N GLU A 157 3.09 5.23 11.66
CA GLU A 157 1.75 4.70 11.89
C GLU A 157 1.16 3.97 10.67
N PHE A 158 1.69 4.27 9.48
CA PHE A 158 1.25 3.71 8.19
C PHE A 158 2.13 2.55 7.69
N GLN A 159 3.14 2.15 8.47
CA GLN A 159 3.98 0.99 8.17
C GLN A 159 3.26 -0.29 8.57
N VAL A 160 2.38 -0.76 7.71
CA VAL A 160 1.48 -1.90 7.96
C VAL A 160 1.65 -2.98 6.89
N THR A 161 1.20 -4.20 7.21
CA THR A 161 1.24 -5.33 6.28
C THR A 161 -0.05 -5.48 5.46
N LYS A 162 -1.18 -4.98 5.97
CA LYS A 162 -2.48 -5.06 5.30
C LYS A 162 -2.52 -4.21 4.05
N ARG A 163 -3.14 -4.70 2.99
CA ARG A 163 -3.31 -3.98 1.73
C ARG A 163 -4.21 -2.75 1.83
N THR A 164 -5.11 -2.74 2.79
CA THR A 164 -6.05 -1.62 3.05
C THR A 164 -6.22 -1.43 4.53
N ILE A 165 -6.15 -0.18 4.97
CA ILE A 165 -6.42 0.22 6.35
C ILE A 165 -7.25 1.50 6.39
N THR A 166 -7.87 1.77 7.53
CA THR A 166 -8.36 3.10 7.87
C THR A 166 -7.16 3.99 8.21
N ALA A 167 -6.93 5.02 7.42
CA ALA A 167 -5.82 5.97 7.61
C ALA A 167 -6.17 7.09 8.58
N THR A 168 -7.45 7.48 8.64
CA THR A 168 -7.96 8.46 9.59
C THR A 168 -9.42 8.17 9.90
N LYS A 169 -9.82 8.41 11.16
CA LYS A 169 -11.24 8.42 11.52
C LYS A 169 -11.85 9.77 11.12
N LEU A 170 -12.99 9.72 10.49
CA LEU A 170 -13.76 10.89 10.08
C LEU A 170 -15.00 11.08 10.95
N GLN A 171 -15.46 12.32 11.08
CA GLN A 171 -16.80 12.62 11.57
C GLN A 171 -17.86 12.17 10.55
N PRO A 172 -19.14 12.02 10.95
CA PRO A 172 -20.19 11.74 10.00
C PRO A 172 -20.22 12.78 8.87
N GLU A 173 -20.35 12.31 7.63
CA GLU A 173 -20.40 13.14 6.42
C GLU A 173 -19.16 14.00 6.15
N ASP A 174 -18.04 13.73 6.86
CA ASP A 174 -16.78 14.43 6.61
C ASP A 174 -15.94 13.67 5.58
N GLU A 175 -15.04 14.39 4.93
CA GLU A 175 -14.09 13.83 3.98
C GLU A 175 -12.71 14.48 4.13
N VAL A 176 -11.67 13.73 3.78
CA VAL A 176 -10.30 14.28 3.72
C VAL A 176 -10.18 15.15 2.48
N VAL A 177 -9.77 16.40 2.66
CA VAL A 177 -9.54 17.33 1.54
C VAL A 177 -8.07 17.49 1.20
N LYS A 178 -7.18 17.28 2.17
CA LYS A 178 -5.73 17.40 1.94
C LYS A 178 -4.95 16.49 2.87
N ILE A 179 -3.94 15.86 2.32
CA ILE A 179 -2.85 15.20 3.05
C ILE A 179 -1.54 15.70 2.45
N GLN A 180 -0.58 16.05 3.29
CA GLN A 180 0.75 16.44 2.84
C GLN A 180 1.79 16.21 3.93
N VAL A 181 3.02 16.03 3.53
CA VAL A 181 4.18 16.03 4.43
C VAL A 181 4.38 17.45 4.95
N VAL A 182 4.59 17.57 6.26
CA VAL A 182 4.85 18.85 6.93
C VAL A 182 6.09 18.77 7.80
N THR A 183 6.77 19.90 7.93
CA THR A 183 7.87 20.13 8.86
C THR A 183 7.50 21.23 9.84
N GLU A 184 8.14 21.25 11.01
CA GLU A 184 7.84 22.20 12.10
C GLU A 184 8.06 23.68 11.69
N ASN A 185 8.92 23.92 10.70
CA ASN A 185 9.24 25.28 10.21
C ASN A 185 8.23 25.84 9.20
N GLN A 186 7.25 25.05 8.79
CA GLN A 186 6.22 25.46 7.84
C GLN A 186 5.05 26.14 8.55
N HIS A 187 4.29 26.94 7.79
CA HIS A 187 3.00 27.47 8.21
C HIS A 187 1.89 26.81 7.43
N ILE A 188 0.80 26.53 8.12
CA ILE A 188 -0.44 26.03 7.53
C ILE A 188 -1.36 27.22 7.28
N VAL A 189 -1.99 27.22 6.12
CA VAL A 189 -3.06 28.17 5.78
C VAL A 189 -4.32 27.36 5.51
N LEU A 190 -5.34 27.60 6.31
CA LEU A 190 -6.68 27.07 6.08
C LEU A 190 -7.56 28.17 5.49
N GLN A 191 -8.38 27.80 4.52
CA GLN A 191 -9.38 28.69 3.93
C GLN A 191 -10.75 28.03 4.03
N THR A 192 -11.73 28.77 4.52
CA THR A 192 -13.14 28.34 4.53
C THR A 192 -13.81 28.66 3.19
N THR A 193 -14.93 28.00 2.92
CA THR A 193 -15.79 28.30 1.78
C THR A 193 -16.36 29.72 1.81
N ASP A 194 -16.48 30.31 3.01
CA ASP A 194 -16.94 31.70 3.21
C ASP A 194 -15.82 32.72 3.03
N GLY A 195 -14.62 32.29 2.65
CA GLY A 195 -13.49 33.16 2.34
C GLY A 195 -12.65 33.60 3.54
N PHE A 196 -12.84 33.02 4.72
CA PHE A 196 -11.96 33.25 5.87
C PHE A 196 -10.65 32.50 5.74
N PHE A 197 -9.56 33.13 6.17
CA PHE A 197 -8.23 32.55 6.19
C PHE A 197 -7.70 32.50 7.62
N LEU A 198 -7.09 31.37 7.96
CA LEU A 198 -6.34 31.21 9.20
C LEU A 198 -4.93 30.70 8.87
N ARG A 199 -3.90 31.37 9.39
CA ARG A 199 -2.50 30.98 9.24
C ARG A 199 -1.88 30.75 10.59
N PHE A 200 -1.21 29.64 10.76
CA PHE A 200 -0.52 29.26 12.00
C PHE A 200 0.67 28.35 11.71
N PRO A 201 1.66 28.25 12.63
CA PRO A 201 2.79 27.35 12.47
C PRO A 201 2.34 25.87 12.46
N ALA A 202 2.98 25.05 11.63
CA ALA A 202 2.73 23.60 11.63
C ALA A 202 3.06 22.95 12.98
N ALA A 203 3.98 23.54 13.75
CA ALA A 203 4.31 23.11 15.10
C ALA A 203 3.11 23.14 16.06
N GLU A 204 2.14 24.02 15.86
CA GLU A 204 0.94 24.12 16.70
C GLU A 204 -0.11 23.05 16.40
N VAL A 205 0.00 22.36 15.25
CA VAL A 205 -0.94 21.28 14.92
C VAL A 205 -0.72 20.09 15.83
N THR A 206 -1.77 19.66 16.50
CA THR A 206 -1.70 18.54 17.43
C THR A 206 -1.34 17.23 16.73
N GLU A 207 -0.34 16.55 17.26
CA GLU A 207 0.02 15.21 16.81
C GLU A 207 -0.95 14.19 17.39
N LYS A 208 -1.51 13.33 16.55
CA LYS A 208 -2.49 12.30 16.89
C LYS A 208 -2.17 10.98 16.19
N LYS A 209 -2.74 9.90 16.70
CA LYS A 209 -2.72 8.60 16.04
C LYS A 209 -3.65 8.57 14.82
N LYS A 210 -3.35 7.66 13.88
CA LYS A 210 -4.19 7.49 12.67
C LYS A 210 -5.67 7.26 12.98
N GLY A 211 -5.99 6.54 14.07
CA GLY A 211 -7.36 6.26 14.49
C GLY A 211 -8.12 7.44 15.14
N ALA A 212 -7.50 8.61 15.28
CA ALA A 212 -8.14 9.79 15.83
C ALA A 212 -8.76 10.66 14.73
N ILE A 213 -9.81 11.43 15.07
CA ILE A 213 -10.44 12.40 14.15
C ILE A 213 -9.54 13.62 13.95
N GLY A 214 -8.83 14.03 14.99
CA GLY A 214 -8.05 15.27 15.01
C GLY A 214 -8.68 16.33 15.91
N VAL A 215 -8.26 17.57 15.70
CA VAL A 215 -8.77 18.76 16.41
C VAL A 215 -9.34 19.76 15.42
N ARG A 216 -10.17 20.67 15.90
CA ARG A 216 -10.71 21.73 15.07
C ARG A 216 -9.60 22.70 14.69
N GLY A 217 -9.41 22.93 13.40
CA GLY A 217 -8.40 23.84 12.85
C GLY A 217 -8.95 25.23 12.51
N ILE A 218 -10.23 25.27 12.11
CA ILE A 218 -10.92 26.50 11.77
C ILE A 218 -12.44 26.32 11.98
#